data_153d7f0f80ae6fb4c518b21852ac7d1f
#
_entry.id   153d7f0f80ae6fb4c518b21852ac7d1f
#
_cell.length_a   1.000
_cell.length_b   1.000
_cell.length_c   1.000
_cell.angle_alpha   90.00
_cell.angle_beta   90.00
_cell.angle_gamma   90.00
#
_symmetry.space_group_name_H-M   'P 1'
#
loop_
_entity.id
_entity.type
_entity.pdbx_description
1 polymer ?
#
loop_
_entity_poly.entity_id
_entity_poly.type
_entity_poly.pdbx_seq_one_letter_code
_entity_poly.pdbx_strand_id
1 'polypeptide(L)'
;LAVGSVSLQPSDKNMSLQPNVVGHKNMSITIALGVMVMLLLFSSCSGRKKDMGAAITERDSLPVMDTKGVTTLISDSGITRYRVNTAEWLIYDRKTPPYWAFEKGIYLEKFDSVFHTEASIKADTAYYYNKKELWKLMGNVHVQNLKGEKFDTELLYWDQNKKRVYSDRRVRIEQPDQVIYAIGFESNEQLTKYRFFKTEGIFYVDEDSAAPSDTLRTDSIR
;
A
#
# COMPACT_ATOMS: atom_id res chain seq x y z
N LEU A 1 -14.24 -25.37 -53.64
CA LEU A 1 -15.32 -26.24 -54.17
C LEU A 1 -16.65 -25.81 -53.61
N ALA A 2 -17.38 -25.11 -54.42
CA ALA A 2 -18.65 -25.33 -55.13
C ALA A 2 -19.87 -25.06 -54.24
N VAL A 3 -20.54 -23.93 -54.44
CA VAL A 3 -21.68 -23.61 -55.38
C VAL A 3 -22.97 -24.35 -55.00
N GLY A 4 -24.01 -23.56 -54.79
CA GLY A 4 -25.41 -23.98 -54.69
C GLY A 4 -26.39 -22.85 -54.55
N SER A 5 -26.65 -22.12 -55.60
CA SER A 5 -27.75 -21.19 -55.75
C SER A 5 -29.07 -21.94 -56.02
N VAL A 6 -30.16 -21.61 -55.36
CA VAL A 6 -31.53 -21.95 -55.79
C VAL A 6 -32.40 -20.72 -55.73
N SER A 7 -32.79 -20.30 -56.89
CA SER A 7 -33.87 -19.30 -57.15
C SER A 7 -35.19 -20.05 -57.29
N LEU A 8 -36.26 -19.52 -56.68
CA LEU A 8 -37.61 -19.80 -57.14
C LEU A 8 -38.50 -18.53 -56.99
N GLN A 9 -39.07 -18.17 -58.11
CA GLN A 9 -39.97 -17.07 -58.36
C GLN A 9 -41.44 -17.59 -58.40
N PRO A 10 -42.46 -16.80 -58.72
CA PRO A 10 -43.48 -16.30 -57.77
C PRO A 10 -44.84 -16.99 -58.07
N SER A 11 -45.77 -16.76 -57.18
CA SER A 11 -47.18 -17.07 -57.52
C SER A 11 -48.09 -15.91 -57.08
N ASP A 12 -48.56 -15.22 -58.11
CA ASP A 12 -49.67 -14.28 -58.05
C ASP A 12 -50.96 -14.95 -57.57
N LYS A 13 -51.63 -14.36 -56.61
CA LYS A 13 -53.08 -14.41 -56.49
C LYS A 13 -53.63 -13.08 -55.99
N ASN A 14 -54.17 -12.34 -56.92
CA ASN A 14 -55.08 -11.28 -56.69
C ASN A 14 -56.30 -11.74 -55.86
N MET A 15 -56.56 -11.03 -54.78
CA MET A 15 -57.83 -11.03 -54.12
C MET A 15 -58.20 -9.61 -53.68
N SER A 16 -59.08 -8.97 -54.45
CA SER A 16 -59.69 -7.75 -54.17
C SER A 16 -60.58 -7.83 -52.92
N LEU A 17 -60.34 -7.06 -51.92
CA LEU A 17 -61.31 -6.78 -50.87
C LEU A 17 -61.40 -5.24 -50.65
N GLN A 18 -62.62 -4.81 -50.69
CA GLN A 18 -63.10 -3.41 -50.60
C GLN A 18 -62.72 -2.72 -49.28
N PRO A 19 -62.56 -1.40 -49.25
CA PRO A 19 -62.25 -0.67 -48.02
C PRO A 19 -63.53 -0.50 -47.21
N ASN A 20 -63.48 -1.07 -45.99
CA ASN A 20 -64.50 -0.76 -44.98
C ASN A 20 -64.12 0.56 -44.28
N VAL A 21 -64.86 1.58 -44.58
CA VAL A 21 -64.77 2.90 -43.92
C VAL A 21 -65.42 2.79 -42.55
N VAL A 22 -64.64 2.58 -41.54
CA VAL A 22 -65.05 2.68 -40.14
C VAL A 22 -64.22 3.75 -39.45
N GLY A 23 -64.84 4.84 -39.14
CA GLY A 23 -64.68 5.70 -37.97
C GLY A 23 -63.28 6.35 -37.71
N HIS A 24 -62.87 7.30 -38.57
CA HIS A 24 -61.63 8.09 -38.34
C HIS A 24 -61.66 9.08 -37.15
N LYS A 25 -62.69 9.13 -36.30
CA LYS A 25 -62.75 10.12 -35.21
C LYS A 25 -62.15 9.67 -33.87
N ASN A 26 -62.05 8.38 -33.57
CA ASN A 26 -61.61 7.93 -32.26
C ASN A 26 -60.10 7.52 -32.26
N MET A 27 -59.54 7.24 -33.43
CA MET A 27 -58.12 6.83 -33.53
C MET A 27 -57.16 8.02 -33.32
N SER A 28 -57.60 9.25 -33.66
CA SER A 28 -56.79 10.45 -33.44
C SER A 28 -56.67 10.84 -31.97
N ILE A 29 -57.68 10.58 -31.16
CA ILE A 29 -57.67 10.88 -29.71
C ILE A 29 -56.79 9.86 -28.93
N THR A 30 -56.85 8.58 -29.30
CA THR A 30 -56.02 7.55 -28.65
C THR A 30 -54.54 7.68 -28.98
N ILE A 31 -54.21 8.07 -30.21
CA ILE A 31 -52.83 8.38 -30.61
C ILE A 31 -52.34 9.63 -29.89
N ALA A 32 -53.13 10.68 -29.79
CA ALA A 32 -52.78 11.91 -29.06
C ALA A 32 -52.57 11.64 -27.57
N LEU A 33 -53.42 10.80 -26.95
CA LEU A 33 -53.26 10.40 -25.54
C LEU A 33 -52.00 9.55 -25.33
N GLY A 34 -51.70 8.63 -26.24
CA GLY A 34 -50.48 7.81 -26.19
C GLY A 34 -49.20 8.64 -26.30
N VAL A 35 -49.17 9.62 -27.22
CA VAL A 35 -48.02 10.53 -27.38
C VAL A 35 -47.87 11.44 -26.15
N MET A 36 -48.97 11.91 -25.56
CA MET A 36 -48.92 12.71 -24.34
C MET A 36 -48.40 11.93 -23.15
N VAL A 37 -48.80 10.67 -22.98
CA VAL A 37 -48.27 9.78 -21.91
C VAL A 37 -46.78 9.48 -22.15
N MET A 38 -46.36 9.25 -23.39
CA MET A 38 -44.97 9.02 -23.74
C MET A 38 -44.10 10.25 -23.47
N LEU A 39 -44.59 11.46 -23.75
CA LEU A 39 -43.90 12.71 -23.43
C LEU A 39 -43.77 12.96 -21.92
N LEU A 40 -44.76 12.54 -21.13
CA LEU A 40 -44.71 12.64 -19.66
C LEU A 40 -43.69 11.67 -19.06
N LEU A 41 -43.46 10.51 -19.70
CA LEU A 41 -42.42 9.55 -19.23
C LEU A 41 -41.00 10.03 -19.51
N PHE A 42 -40.76 10.88 -20.50
CA PHE A 42 -39.45 11.46 -20.78
C PHE A 42 -39.10 12.65 -19.87
N SER A 43 -40.07 13.28 -19.18
CA SER A 43 -39.80 14.40 -18.27
C SER A 43 -39.32 13.98 -16.87
N SER A 44 -39.22 12.66 -16.57
CA SER A 44 -38.81 12.14 -15.26
C SER A 44 -37.31 12.10 -15.04
N CYS A 45 -36.47 12.60 -15.95
CA CYS A 45 -35.02 12.61 -15.79
C CYS A 45 -34.49 14.02 -15.49
N SER A 46 -35.15 14.76 -14.60
CA SER A 46 -34.55 15.91 -13.93
C SER A 46 -33.79 15.39 -12.71
N GLY A 47 -32.62 14.79 -12.96
CA GLY A 47 -31.64 14.53 -11.93
C GLY A 47 -31.32 15.86 -11.25
N ARG A 48 -31.92 16.14 -10.07
CA ARG A 48 -31.35 17.11 -9.14
C ARG A 48 -29.88 16.81 -9.06
N LYS A 49 -29.02 17.64 -9.63
CA LYS A 49 -27.63 17.69 -9.29
C LYS A 49 -27.63 17.91 -7.77
N LYS A 50 -27.44 16.84 -6.97
CA LYS A 50 -27.01 17.00 -5.59
C LYS A 50 -25.84 17.94 -5.70
N ASP A 51 -25.97 19.09 -5.08
CA ASP A 51 -24.85 19.98 -4.80
C ASP A 51 -23.85 19.10 -4.03
N MET A 52 -22.98 18.44 -4.75
CA MET A 52 -21.85 17.73 -4.17
C MET A 52 -20.94 18.85 -3.70
N GLY A 53 -21.11 19.17 -2.41
CA GLY A 53 -20.45 20.25 -1.71
C GLY A 53 -19.05 20.44 -2.23
N ALA A 54 -18.61 21.71 -2.26
CA ALA A 54 -17.42 22.28 -2.88
C ALA A 54 -16.48 21.20 -3.41
N ALA A 55 -16.49 21.00 -4.73
CA ALA A 55 -15.71 19.96 -5.38
C ALA A 55 -14.35 19.94 -4.71
N ILE A 56 -13.94 18.78 -4.17
CA ILE A 56 -12.60 18.61 -3.61
C ILE A 56 -11.65 19.04 -4.72
N THR A 57 -11.22 20.30 -4.65
CA THR A 57 -10.43 20.98 -5.69
C THR A 57 -9.04 20.40 -5.76
N GLU A 58 -8.67 19.60 -4.72
CA GLU A 58 -7.37 18.93 -4.61
C GLU A 58 -7.52 17.41 -4.53
N ARG A 59 -8.11 16.80 -5.56
CA ARG A 59 -8.15 15.33 -5.69
C ARG A 59 -6.76 14.69 -5.59
N ASP A 60 -5.73 15.44 -5.94
CA ASP A 60 -4.34 14.96 -5.91
C ASP A 60 -3.75 14.94 -4.49
N SER A 61 -4.39 15.59 -3.52
CA SER A 61 -3.98 15.55 -2.13
C SER A 61 -4.52 14.35 -1.35
N LEU A 62 -5.56 13.69 -1.86
CA LEU A 62 -6.17 12.55 -1.19
C LEU A 62 -5.50 11.24 -1.59
N PRO A 63 -5.38 10.27 -0.65
CA PRO A 63 -4.94 8.94 -0.99
C PRO A 63 -5.96 8.25 -1.92
N VAL A 64 -5.48 7.46 -2.85
CA VAL A 64 -6.32 6.61 -3.71
C VAL A 64 -6.76 5.33 -2.98
N MET A 65 -6.04 4.97 -1.91
CA MET A 65 -6.36 3.88 -1.00
C MET A 65 -6.06 4.30 0.44
N ASP A 66 -6.99 4.02 1.35
CA ASP A 66 -6.84 4.11 2.81
C ASP A 66 -7.30 2.78 3.40
N THR A 67 -6.38 2.03 3.99
CA THR A 67 -6.65 0.72 4.59
C THR A 67 -6.12 0.69 6.01
N LYS A 68 -6.93 0.15 6.94
CA LYS A 68 -6.60 0.09 8.36
C LYS A 68 -6.41 -1.35 8.83
N GLY A 69 -5.50 -1.54 9.80
CA GLY A 69 -5.24 -2.83 10.39
C GLY A 69 -4.69 -3.84 9.36
N VAL A 70 -3.61 -3.49 8.66
CA VAL A 70 -3.09 -4.27 7.54
C VAL A 70 -2.01 -5.24 7.99
N THR A 71 -2.18 -6.49 7.60
CA THR A 71 -1.10 -7.49 7.55
C THR A 71 -1.03 -8.00 6.12
N THR A 72 0.08 -7.78 5.44
CA THR A 72 0.26 -8.22 4.05
C THR A 72 1.57 -8.96 3.84
N LEU A 73 1.56 -9.91 2.92
CA LEU A 73 2.74 -10.63 2.44
C LEU A 73 3.06 -10.16 1.02
N ILE A 74 4.30 -9.81 0.78
CA ILE A 74 4.80 -9.40 -0.52
C ILE A 74 5.68 -10.51 -1.06
N SER A 75 5.30 -11.05 -2.23
CA SER A 75 6.03 -12.13 -2.89
C SER A 75 6.67 -11.62 -4.18
N ASP A 76 7.85 -12.15 -4.46
CA ASP A 76 8.56 -11.98 -5.72
C ASP A 76 8.88 -13.35 -6.30
N SER A 77 8.49 -13.56 -7.58
CA SER A 77 8.73 -14.81 -8.31
C SER A 77 8.24 -16.06 -7.55
N GLY A 78 7.08 -15.95 -6.88
CA GLY A 78 6.47 -17.05 -6.12
C GLY A 78 7.07 -17.29 -4.73
N ILE A 79 8.08 -16.51 -4.31
CA ILE A 79 8.69 -16.60 -2.99
C ILE A 79 8.24 -15.40 -2.15
N THR A 80 7.69 -15.63 -0.96
CA THR A 80 7.37 -14.56 -0.01
C THR A 80 8.65 -13.91 0.49
N ARG A 81 8.79 -12.61 0.23
CA ARG A 81 10.00 -11.85 0.58
C ARG A 81 9.80 -10.96 1.79
N TYR A 82 8.59 -10.42 1.98
CA TYR A 82 8.34 -9.46 3.05
C TYR A 82 6.97 -9.71 3.68
N ARG A 83 6.88 -9.38 4.99
CA ARG A 83 5.63 -9.18 5.72
C ARG A 83 5.59 -7.75 6.21
N VAL A 84 4.49 -7.07 5.98
CA VAL A 84 4.25 -5.71 6.47
C VAL A 84 3.05 -5.75 7.40
N ASN A 85 3.22 -5.26 8.63
CA ASN A 85 2.17 -5.03 9.60
C ASN A 85 2.10 -3.53 9.89
N THR A 86 0.92 -2.93 9.76
CA THR A 86 0.71 -1.51 10.03
C THR A 86 -0.72 -1.24 10.47
N ALA A 87 -0.91 -0.20 11.29
CA ALA A 87 -2.23 0.24 11.67
C ALA A 87 -2.97 0.96 10.53
N GLU A 88 -2.24 1.57 9.60
CA GLU A 88 -2.80 2.31 8.48
C GLU A 88 -1.85 2.32 7.29
N TRP A 89 -2.39 2.08 6.09
CA TRP A 89 -1.67 2.15 4.83
C TRP A 89 -2.39 3.06 3.87
N LEU A 90 -1.75 4.18 3.50
CA LEU A 90 -2.24 5.17 2.57
C LEU A 90 -1.44 5.11 1.27
N ILE A 91 -2.11 5.13 0.11
CA ILE A 91 -1.45 5.17 -1.19
C ILE A 91 -1.77 6.50 -1.86
N TYR A 92 -0.71 7.24 -2.21
CA TYR A 92 -0.76 8.52 -2.91
C TYR A 92 -0.18 8.38 -4.32
N ASP A 93 -1.02 7.90 -5.24
CA ASP A 93 -0.63 7.59 -6.62
C ASP A 93 -0.51 8.85 -7.49
N ARG A 94 -1.28 9.89 -7.14
CA ARG A 94 -1.34 11.16 -7.88
C ARG A 94 -0.29 12.19 -7.43
N LYS A 95 0.39 11.95 -6.34
CA LYS A 95 1.48 12.82 -5.88
C LYS A 95 2.71 12.67 -6.79
N THR A 96 3.54 13.70 -6.83
CA THR A 96 4.80 13.69 -7.56
C THR A 96 5.96 13.92 -6.59
N PRO A 97 6.77 12.92 -6.29
CA PRO A 97 6.67 11.51 -6.70
C PRO A 97 5.52 10.77 -5.99
N PRO A 98 4.95 9.69 -6.58
CA PRO A 98 3.98 8.84 -5.91
C PRO A 98 4.65 8.06 -4.77
N TYR A 99 3.89 7.82 -3.68
CA TYR A 99 4.41 7.12 -2.52
C TYR A 99 3.30 6.40 -1.73
N TRP A 100 3.71 5.45 -0.92
CA TRP A 100 2.89 4.85 0.13
C TRP A 100 3.29 5.45 1.46
N ALA A 101 2.31 5.69 2.35
CA ALA A 101 2.54 6.23 3.68
C ALA A 101 2.03 5.26 4.76
N PHE A 102 2.81 5.13 5.82
CA PHE A 102 2.57 4.33 7.01
C PHE A 102 2.81 5.24 8.22
N GLU A 103 1.81 6.09 8.55
CA GLU A 103 2.01 7.17 9.52
C GLU A 103 1.68 6.76 10.97
N LYS A 104 1.09 5.56 11.14
CA LYS A 104 0.69 5.02 12.46
C LYS A 104 1.48 3.77 12.86
N GLY A 105 2.76 3.79 12.55
CA GLY A 105 3.67 2.69 12.82
C GLY A 105 3.71 1.64 11.72
N ILE A 106 4.88 1.03 11.58
CA ILE A 106 5.14 -0.08 10.67
C ILE A 106 6.04 -1.11 11.36
N TYR A 107 5.75 -2.38 11.10
CA TYR A 107 6.64 -3.50 11.37
C TYR A 107 6.81 -4.30 10.09
N LEU A 108 8.05 -4.40 9.64
CA LEU A 108 8.42 -5.04 8.38
C LEU A 108 9.39 -6.18 8.69
N GLU A 109 9.13 -7.37 8.14
CA GLU A 109 10.01 -8.52 8.18
C GLU A 109 10.46 -8.85 6.76
N LYS A 110 11.74 -9.14 6.61
CA LYS A 110 12.33 -9.66 5.38
C LYS A 110 12.62 -11.14 5.56
N PHE A 111 12.26 -11.96 4.58
CA PHE A 111 12.46 -13.41 4.58
C PHE A 111 13.47 -13.85 3.53
N ASP A 112 14.15 -14.94 3.83
CA ASP A 112 14.93 -15.70 2.86
C ASP A 112 14.05 -16.53 1.92
N SER A 113 14.66 -17.37 1.09
CA SER A 113 13.92 -18.22 0.12
C SER A 113 13.14 -19.37 0.77
N VAL A 114 13.39 -19.69 2.04
CA VAL A 114 12.75 -20.77 2.82
C VAL A 114 11.90 -20.23 3.96
N PHE A 115 11.56 -18.92 3.90
CA PHE A 115 10.68 -18.23 4.83
C PHE A 115 11.25 -18.05 6.24
N HIS A 116 12.57 -18.01 6.42
CA HIS A 116 13.19 -17.58 7.68
C HIS A 116 13.38 -16.06 7.65
N THR A 117 13.20 -15.42 8.82
CA THR A 117 13.38 -13.97 8.97
C THR A 117 14.88 -13.62 8.89
N GLU A 118 15.28 -12.88 7.85
CA GLU A 118 16.64 -12.34 7.69
C GLU A 118 16.84 -11.03 8.43
N ALA A 119 15.80 -10.21 8.48
CA ALA A 119 15.82 -8.93 9.18
C ALA A 119 14.40 -8.49 9.55
N SER A 120 14.31 -7.69 10.60
CA SER A 120 13.07 -6.99 10.96
C SER A 120 13.33 -5.51 11.16
N ILE A 121 12.35 -4.68 10.81
CA ILE A 121 12.39 -3.22 10.96
C ILE A 121 11.10 -2.76 11.60
N LYS A 122 11.21 -1.93 12.64
CA LYS A 122 10.10 -1.22 13.26
C LYS A 122 10.37 0.27 13.19
N ALA A 123 9.34 1.08 12.92
CA ALA A 123 9.42 2.53 12.95
C ALA A 123 8.06 3.15 13.27
N ASP A 124 8.03 4.39 13.76
CA ASP A 124 6.80 5.12 14.02
C ASP A 124 6.13 5.58 12.71
N THR A 125 6.93 5.92 11.71
CA THR A 125 6.45 6.38 10.40
C THR A 125 7.33 5.84 9.29
N ALA A 126 6.73 5.45 8.17
CA ALA A 126 7.48 5.10 6.97
C ALA A 126 6.82 5.63 5.70
N TYR A 127 7.66 5.91 4.71
CA TYR A 127 7.25 6.23 3.35
C TYR A 127 7.98 5.33 2.37
N TYR A 128 7.24 4.78 1.40
CA TYR A 128 7.82 4.01 0.30
C TYR A 128 7.59 4.73 -1.01
N TYR A 129 8.67 5.16 -1.63
CA TYR A 129 8.67 5.81 -2.95
C TYR A 129 8.83 4.75 -4.04
N ASN A 130 7.71 4.25 -4.55
CA ASN A 130 7.65 3.11 -5.46
C ASN A 130 8.51 3.28 -6.74
N LYS A 131 8.51 4.48 -7.37
CA LYS A 131 9.35 4.75 -8.55
C LYS A 131 10.86 4.75 -8.26
N LYS A 132 11.25 4.95 -7.01
CA LYS A 132 12.66 4.97 -6.57
C LYS A 132 13.06 3.69 -5.85
N GLU A 133 12.09 2.81 -5.55
CA GLU A 133 12.26 1.63 -4.69
C GLU A 133 12.99 1.98 -3.39
N LEU A 134 12.59 3.12 -2.79
CA LEU A 134 13.23 3.72 -1.64
C LEU A 134 12.27 3.77 -0.46
N TRP A 135 12.64 3.11 0.61
CA TRP A 135 12.01 3.27 1.92
C TRP A 135 12.70 4.39 2.69
N LYS A 136 11.89 5.22 3.35
CA LYS A 136 12.30 6.19 4.35
C LYS A 136 11.55 5.90 5.63
N LEU A 137 12.25 5.50 6.68
CA LEU A 137 11.70 5.15 7.99
C LEU A 137 12.14 6.20 9.00
N MET A 138 11.23 6.64 9.87
CA MET A 138 11.45 7.74 10.79
C MET A 138 10.79 7.48 12.14
N GLY A 139 11.43 7.99 13.18
CA GLY A 139 11.00 7.90 14.58
C GLY A 139 11.18 6.50 15.14
N ASN A 140 11.96 6.38 16.20
CA ASN A 140 12.21 5.13 16.92
C ASN A 140 12.46 3.93 15.98
N VAL A 141 13.36 4.12 15.01
CA VAL A 141 13.68 3.07 14.04
C VAL A 141 14.55 2.01 14.70
N HIS A 142 13.99 0.81 14.83
CA HIS A 142 14.67 -0.37 15.38
C HIS A 142 14.81 -1.41 14.27
N VAL A 143 16.03 -1.83 14.02
CA VAL A 143 16.33 -2.89 13.05
C VAL A 143 17.06 -4.02 13.75
N GLN A 144 16.69 -5.25 13.43
CA GLN A 144 17.41 -6.44 13.87
C GLN A 144 17.78 -7.28 12.65
N ASN A 145 19.04 -7.69 12.56
CA ASN A 145 19.53 -8.55 11.49
C ASN A 145 19.52 -10.03 11.90
N LEU A 146 19.87 -10.91 10.95
CA LEU A 146 19.95 -12.36 11.17
C LEU A 146 20.92 -12.78 12.30
N LYS A 147 21.95 -11.97 12.58
CA LYS A 147 22.92 -12.23 13.65
C LYS A 147 22.41 -11.79 15.03
N GLY A 148 21.23 -11.20 15.12
CA GLY A 148 20.68 -10.63 16.34
C GLY A 148 21.25 -9.25 16.70
N GLU A 149 22.11 -8.67 15.87
CA GLU A 149 22.60 -7.30 16.05
C GLU A 149 21.43 -6.32 15.86
N LYS A 150 21.34 -5.32 16.75
CA LYS A 150 20.28 -4.31 16.75
C LYS A 150 20.84 -2.96 16.34
N PHE A 151 20.09 -2.24 15.53
CA PHE A 151 20.43 -0.90 15.03
C PHE A 151 19.28 0.04 15.41
N ASP A 152 19.55 1.02 16.26
CA ASP A 152 18.59 2.01 16.71
C ASP A 152 18.95 3.38 16.16
N THR A 153 18.04 4.05 15.49
CA THR A 153 18.24 5.37 14.90
C THR A 153 16.92 6.13 14.73
N GLU A 154 16.97 7.43 14.50
CA GLU A 154 15.79 8.27 14.24
C GLU A 154 15.39 8.31 12.76
N LEU A 155 16.27 7.93 11.86
CA LEU A 155 16.05 7.97 10.43
C LEU A 155 16.83 6.86 9.74
N LEU A 156 16.15 6.12 8.86
CA LEU A 156 16.75 5.08 8.05
C LEU A 156 16.26 5.18 6.61
N TYR A 157 17.16 5.01 5.68
CA TYR A 157 16.84 4.82 4.27
C TYR A 157 17.22 3.42 3.84
N TRP A 158 16.33 2.75 3.12
CA TRP A 158 16.61 1.48 2.45
C TRP A 158 16.32 1.63 0.96
N ASP A 159 17.40 1.68 0.19
CA ASP A 159 17.41 1.81 -1.27
C ASP A 159 17.54 0.41 -1.88
N GLN A 160 16.42 -0.15 -2.31
CA GLN A 160 16.35 -1.52 -2.86
C GLN A 160 17.08 -1.61 -4.20
N ASN A 161 17.01 -0.55 -5.03
CA ASN A 161 17.73 -0.48 -6.29
C ASN A 161 19.25 -0.57 -6.10
N LYS A 162 19.77 0.13 -5.08
CA LYS A 162 21.20 0.14 -4.76
C LYS A 162 21.59 -0.96 -3.77
N LYS A 163 20.62 -1.77 -3.32
CA LYS A 163 20.82 -2.83 -2.31
C LYS A 163 21.55 -2.31 -1.07
N ARG A 164 21.13 -1.16 -0.58
CA ARG A 164 21.82 -0.41 0.45
C ARG A 164 20.86 0.11 1.51
N VAL A 165 21.27 -0.02 2.78
CA VAL A 165 20.64 0.59 3.96
C VAL A 165 21.58 1.65 4.50
N TYR A 166 21.09 2.85 4.83
CA TYR A 166 21.94 3.92 5.32
C TYR A 166 21.17 4.93 6.18
N SER A 167 21.91 5.63 7.02
CA SER A 167 21.45 6.77 7.80
C SER A 167 22.53 7.84 7.88
N ASP A 168 22.14 9.10 7.94
CA ASP A 168 22.99 10.25 8.26
C ASP A 168 22.85 10.68 9.73
N ARG A 169 21.99 10.01 10.50
CA ARG A 169 21.71 10.30 11.89
C ARG A 169 22.59 9.48 12.82
N ARG A 170 22.49 9.81 14.11
CA ARG A 170 23.09 8.99 15.17
C ARG A 170 22.48 7.59 15.12
N VAL A 171 23.33 6.58 15.24
CA VAL A 171 22.95 5.18 15.34
C VAL A 171 23.62 4.54 16.56
N ARG A 172 22.86 3.75 17.30
CA ARG A 172 23.31 2.84 18.32
C ARG A 172 23.25 1.43 17.74
N ILE A 173 24.36 0.72 17.81
CA ILE A 173 24.44 -0.66 17.34
C ILE A 173 24.82 -1.54 18.51
N GLU A 174 23.94 -2.46 18.82
CA GLU A 174 24.12 -3.45 19.88
C GLU A 174 24.52 -4.78 19.25
N GLN A 175 25.71 -5.23 19.60
CA GLN A 175 26.25 -6.53 19.27
C GLN A 175 26.36 -7.35 20.56
N PRO A 176 26.56 -8.67 20.50
CA PRO A 176 26.64 -9.49 21.70
C PRO A 176 27.72 -9.05 22.71
N ASP A 177 28.84 -8.55 22.22
CA ASP A 177 30.06 -8.21 22.99
C ASP A 177 30.30 -6.70 23.13
N GLN A 178 29.55 -5.87 22.40
CA GLN A 178 29.80 -4.43 22.40
C GLN A 178 28.60 -3.60 21.96
N VAL A 179 28.57 -2.34 22.37
CA VAL A 179 27.66 -1.33 21.90
C VAL A 179 28.43 -0.21 21.24
N ILE A 180 28.10 0.10 19.99
CA ILE A 180 28.77 1.12 19.18
C ILE A 180 27.82 2.30 19.01
N TYR A 181 28.33 3.51 19.22
CA TYR A 181 27.63 4.76 18.87
C TYR A 181 28.38 5.44 17.74
N ALA A 182 27.64 5.81 16.68
CA ALA A 182 28.21 6.47 15.53
C ALA A 182 27.25 7.52 14.95
N ILE A 183 27.77 8.45 14.18
CA ILE A 183 26.98 9.36 13.35
C ILE A 183 27.14 8.91 11.90
N GLY A 184 26.01 8.51 11.31
CA GLY A 184 25.94 8.01 9.95
C GLY A 184 26.52 6.61 9.79
N PHE A 185 25.81 5.79 9.06
CA PHE A 185 26.28 4.47 8.63
C PHE A 185 25.73 4.10 7.26
N GLU A 186 26.36 3.15 6.63
CA GLU A 186 25.94 2.52 5.39
C GLU A 186 26.19 1.03 5.45
N SER A 187 25.24 0.24 4.95
CA SER A 187 25.28 -1.22 4.99
C SER A 187 24.67 -1.84 3.73
N ASN A 188 24.93 -3.12 3.50
CA ASN A 188 24.15 -3.94 2.59
C ASN A 188 22.75 -4.17 3.16
N GLU A 189 21.81 -4.67 2.33
CA GLU A 189 20.40 -4.93 2.74
C GLU A 189 20.22 -5.90 3.89
N GLN A 190 21.17 -6.81 4.10
CA GLN A 190 21.16 -7.81 5.18
C GLN A 190 21.75 -7.28 6.48
N LEU A 191 22.28 -6.05 6.48
CA LEU A 191 22.98 -5.44 7.63
C LEU A 191 24.13 -6.31 8.18
N THR A 192 24.79 -7.05 7.29
CA THR A 192 25.90 -7.94 7.66
C THR A 192 27.28 -7.35 7.39
N LYS A 193 27.33 -6.33 6.50
CA LYS A 193 28.54 -5.58 6.15
C LYS A 193 28.22 -4.10 6.21
N TYR A 194 28.73 -3.41 7.21
CA TYR A 194 28.46 -1.99 7.43
C TYR A 194 29.72 -1.21 7.74
N ARG A 195 29.66 0.09 7.48
CA ARG A 195 30.70 1.07 7.82
C ARG A 195 30.07 2.29 8.48
N PHE A 196 30.82 2.90 9.38
CA PHE A 196 30.44 4.15 10.02
C PHE A 196 31.18 5.31 9.39
N PHE A 197 30.54 6.48 9.37
CA PHE A 197 31.22 7.70 8.91
C PHE A 197 31.97 8.38 10.05
N LYS A 198 31.39 8.39 11.26
CA LYS A 198 32.02 8.94 12.47
C LYS A 198 31.62 8.12 13.68
N THR A 199 32.56 7.38 14.25
CA THR A 199 32.37 6.66 15.50
C THR A 199 32.47 7.64 16.68
N GLU A 200 31.52 7.61 17.61
CA GLU A 200 31.48 8.44 18.81
C GLU A 200 31.98 7.65 20.03
N GLY A 201 31.76 6.35 20.10
CA GLY A 201 32.19 5.50 21.19
C GLY A 201 31.92 4.03 20.93
N ILE A 202 32.69 3.17 21.56
CA ILE A 202 32.54 1.71 21.62
C ILE A 202 32.59 1.30 23.08
N PHE A 203 31.57 0.59 23.55
CA PHE A 203 31.47 0.11 24.92
C PHE A 203 31.39 -1.41 24.88
N TYR A 204 32.33 -2.08 25.54
CA TYR A 204 32.31 -3.53 25.66
C TYR A 204 31.33 -3.94 26.75
N VAL A 205 30.63 -5.02 26.57
CA VAL A 205 29.68 -5.61 27.53
C VAL A 205 30.37 -6.82 28.13
N ASP A 206 30.80 -6.71 29.41
CA ASP A 206 31.31 -7.84 30.15
C ASP A 206 30.16 -8.71 30.64
N GLU A 207 30.15 -10.01 30.26
CA GLU A 207 29.09 -10.96 30.67
C GLU A 207 29.11 -11.23 32.21
N ASP A 208 30.17 -10.87 32.91
CA ASP A 208 30.35 -11.13 34.36
C ASP A 208 29.70 -10.07 35.28
N SER A 209 29.09 -9.02 34.76
CA SER A 209 28.49 -7.93 35.58
C SER A 209 27.12 -8.26 36.19
N ALA A 210 26.62 -9.47 36.07
CA ALA A 210 25.29 -9.87 36.56
C ALA A 210 25.31 -10.59 37.93
N ALA A 211 26.36 -10.48 38.73
CA ALA A 211 26.34 -10.96 40.09
C ALA A 211 25.94 -9.84 41.07
N PRO A 212 24.84 -9.92 41.79
CA PRO A 212 24.58 -9.01 42.89
C PRO A 212 25.57 -9.28 44.02
N SER A 213 26.47 -8.33 44.27
CA SER A 213 27.31 -8.34 45.46
C SER A 213 26.47 -7.97 46.68
N ASP A 214 25.73 -8.93 47.19
CA ASP A 214 25.07 -8.84 48.47
C ASP A 214 26.00 -9.49 49.51
N THR A 215 26.94 -8.72 50.05
CA THR A 215 27.69 -9.10 51.26
C THR A 215 27.68 -7.92 52.21
N LEU A 216 26.55 -7.75 52.87
CA LEU A 216 26.52 -7.03 54.13
C LEU A 216 27.22 -7.88 55.19
N ARG A 217 28.49 -7.68 55.40
CA ARG A 217 29.17 -8.12 56.62
C ARG A 217 28.77 -7.20 57.75
N THR A 218 27.89 -7.72 58.59
CA THR A 218 27.63 -7.17 59.90
C THR A 218 28.76 -7.66 60.83
N ASP A 219 29.82 -6.87 61.02
CA ASP A 219 30.74 -7.08 62.13
C ASP A 219 30.10 -6.48 63.40
N SER A 220 29.65 -7.38 64.25
CA SER A 220 29.29 -7.05 65.64
C SER A 220 30.56 -6.88 66.46
N ILE A 221 30.78 -5.65 66.95
CA ILE A 221 31.81 -5.34 67.93
C ILE A 221 31.28 -5.76 69.32
N ARG A 222 32.10 -6.45 70.00
CA ARG A 222 32.02 -6.68 71.46
C ARG A 222 33.15 -5.95 72.14
#